data_a4cdb062a9f7f56b607f0480eef22b37
#
_entry.id   a4cdb062a9f7f56b607f0480eef22b37
#
_cell.length_a   1.000
_cell.length_b   1.000
_cell.length_c   1.000
_cell.angle_alpha   90.00
_cell.angle_beta   90.00
_cell.angle_gamma   90.00
#
_symmetry.space_group_name_H-M   'P 1'
#
loop_
_entity.id
_entity.type
_entity.pdbx_description
1 polymer ?
#
loop_
_entity_poly.entity_id
_entity_poly.type
_entity_poly.pdbx_seq_one_letter_code
_entity_poly.pdbx_strand_id
1 'polypeptide(L)'
;GLYEGVRAADSVLITVSGKSGVCVGTEKAVAAADKRGLTKIFFVNGLCDESARFYRVFENLKASFGPSVCPVVVPYIVDGQADCYVNLLEYKAYKYENGKITTVPLPDMGNRLEGLRTAICEAVAETSDEMFEKYFSGEDFTPEEIIVGVSKGVKEGKISPVFCGDALLTYGIERYYLACSICRG
;
A
#
# COMPACT_ATOMS: atom_id res chain seq x y z
N GLY A 1 -12.93 -5.64 -21.51
CA GLY A 1 -11.51 -5.53 -21.18
C GLY A 1 -11.19 -4.43 -20.18
N LEU A 2 -9.90 -4.06 -20.02
CA LEU A 2 -9.42 -3.05 -19.05
C LEU A 2 -10.22 -1.73 -19.13
N TYR A 3 -10.40 -1.18 -20.32
CA TYR A 3 -11.07 0.10 -20.51
C TYR A 3 -12.57 0.08 -20.20
N GLU A 4 -13.22 -1.03 -20.41
CA GLU A 4 -14.65 -1.21 -20.07
C GLU A 4 -14.83 -1.30 -18.56
N GLY A 5 -13.97 -2.07 -17.86
CA GLY A 5 -13.98 -2.15 -16.41
C GLY A 5 -13.71 -0.80 -15.73
N VAL A 6 -12.71 -0.07 -16.22
CA VAL A 6 -12.38 1.27 -15.69
C VAL A 6 -13.51 2.28 -15.92
N ARG A 7 -14.34 2.11 -16.95
CA ARG A 7 -15.48 3.00 -17.22
C ARG A 7 -16.61 2.90 -16.20
N ALA A 8 -16.77 1.74 -15.58
CA ALA A 8 -17.86 1.46 -14.63
C ALA A 8 -17.43 1.50 -13.15
N ALA A 9 -16.15 1.80 -12.89
CA ALA A 9 -15.57 1.75 -11.55
C ALA A 9 -15.40 3.13 -10.94
N ASP A 10 -15.54 3.21 -9.61
CA ASP A 10 -15.21 4.39 -8.80
C ASP A 10 -13.77 4.33 -8.28
N SER A 11 -13.20 3.13 -8.24
CA SER A 11 -11.82 2.87 -7.85
C SER A 11 -11.26 1.67 -8.61
N VAL A 12 -9.95 1.56 -8.73
CA VAL A 12 -9.27 0.46 -9.44
C VAL A 12 -8.29 -0.24 -8.51
N LEU A 13 -8.45 -1.55 -8.37
CA LEU A 13 -7.46 -2.42 -7.74
C LEU A 13 -6.48 -2.92 -8.81
N ILE A 14 -5.21 -2.56 -8.66
CA ILE A 14 -4.14 -2.95 -9.55
C ILE A 14 -3.28 -4.00 -8.84
N THR A 15 -3.40 -5.25 -9.28
CA THR A 15 -2.57 -6.34 -8.77
C THR A 15 -1.22 -6.36 -9.47
N VAL A 16 -0.16 -6.42 -8.66
CA VAL A 16 1.23 -6.46 -9.12
C VAL A 16 1.89 -7.72 -8.60
N SER A 17 2.61 -8.44 -9.46
CA SER A 17 3.33 -9.64 -9.03
C SER A 17 4.50 -9.28 -8.13
N GLY A 18 4.60 -9.93 -6.97
CA GLY A 18 5.75 -9.82 -6.07
C GLY A 18 7.06 -10.30 -6.69
N LYS A 19 6.97 -11.14 -7.73
CA LYS A 19 8.12 -11.67 -8.48
C LYS A 19 8.52 -10.76 -9.65
N SER A 20 7.56 -10.42 -10.51
CA SER A 20 7.82 -9.69 -11.76
C SER A 20 7.81 -8.17 -11.57
N GLY A 21 7.10 -7.67 -10.57
CA GLY A 21 6.98 -6.24 -10.30
C GLY A 21 6.11 -5.49 -11.32
N VAL A 22 6.44 -4.22 -11.51
CA VAL A 22 5.76 -3.33 -12.45
C VAL A 22 6.00 -3.82 -13.89
N CYS A 23 4.94 -3.91 -14.66
CA CYS A 23 4.96 -4.32 -16.05
C CYS A 23 4.11 -3.38 -16.92
N VAL A 24 4.18 -3.53 -18.23
CA VAL A 24 3.40 -2.71 -19.19
C VAL A 24 1.89 -2.73 -18.87
N GLY A 25 1.37 -3.87 -18.39
CA GLY A 25 -0.02 -3.98 -17.94
C GLY A 25 -0.34 -3.08 -16.75
N THR A 26 0.58 -2.99 -15.79
CA THR A 26 0.48 -2.09 -14.63
C THR A 26 0.45 -0.62 -15.07
N GLU A 27 1.37 -0.22 -15.94
CA GLU A 27 1.46 1.15 -16.46
C GLU A 27 0.19 1.55 -17.21
N LYS A 28 -0.34 0.65 -18.06
CA LYS A 28 -1.60 0.88 -18.78
C LYS A 28 -2.80 0.99 -17.86
N ALA A 29 -2.85 0.20 -16.79
CA ALA A 29 -3.92 0.26 -15.79
C ALA A 29 -3.89 1.58 -15.01
N VAL A 30 -2.69 2.03 -14.59
CA VAL A 30 -2.50 3.32 -13.93
C VAL A 30 -2.90 4.46 -14.85
N ALA A 31 -2.40 4.50 -16.09
CA ALA A 31 -2.73 5.55 -17.05
C ALA A 31 -4.23 5.62 -17.38
N ALA A 32 -4.91 4.47 -17.43
CA ALA A 32 -6.35 4.42 -17.64
C ALA A 32 -7.15 4.95 -16.44
N ALA A 33 -6.68 4.67 -15.22
CA ALA A 33 -7.26 5.17 -13.99
C ALA A 33 -7.04 6.69 -13.85
N ASP A 34 -5.82 7.17 -14.09
CA ASP A 34 -5.46 8.60 -14.02
C ASP A 34 -6.27 9.45 -14.99
N LYS A 35 -6.45 8.97 -16.22
CA LYS A 35 -7.27 9.65 -17.23
C LYS A 35 -8.71 9.90 -16.78
N ARG A 36 -9.19 9.15 -15.80
CA ARG A 36 -10.53 9.26 -15.24
C ARG A 36 -10.56 9.79 -13.82
N GLY A 37 -9.42 10.13 -13.24
CA GLY A 37 -9.32 10.59 -11.85
C GLY A 37 -9.76 9.54 -10.82
N LEU A 38 -9.61 8.24 -11.13
CA LEU A 38 -10.02 7.17 -10.24
C LEU A 38 -8.98 6.92 -9.14
N THR A 39 -9.46 6.59 -7.96
CA THR A 39 -8.62 6.08 -6.88
C THR A 39 -7.96 4.77 -7.30
N LYS A 40 -6.64 4.70 -7.14
CA LYS A 40 -5.83 3.51 -7.43
C LYS A 40 -5.38 2.86 -6.13
N ILE A 41 -5.53 1.55 -6.06
CA ILE A 41 -5.06 0.74 -4.94
C ILE A 41 -4.16 -0.34 -5.52
N PHE A 42 -2.94 -0.46 -5.00
CA PHE A 42 -2.01 -1.51 -5.40
C PHE A 42 -2.06 -2.69 -4.44
N PHE A 43 -2.05 -3.89 -5.00
CA PHE A 43 -1.93 -5.12 -4.23
C PHE A 43 -0.77 -5.96 -4.78
N VAL A 44 0.29 -6.06 -4.01
CA VAL A 44 1.45 -6.91 -4.35
C VAL A 44 1.15 -8.34 -3.96
N ASN A 45 0.91 -9.17 -4.96
CA ASN A 45 0.43 -10.54 -4.82
C ASN A 45 1.56 -11.58 -4.95
N GLY A 46 1.34 -12.76 -4.35
CA GLY A 46 2.24 -13.91 -4.49
C GLY A 46 3.48 -13.81 -3.61
N LEU A 47 3.37 -13.26 -2.39
CA LEU A 47 4.49 -13.10 -1.47
C LEU A 47 4.90 -14.40 -0.77
N CYS A 48 4.16 -15.48 -0.92
CA CYS A 48 4.58 -16.82 -0.48
C CYS A 48 5.56 -17.50 -1.44
N ASP A 49 5.79 -16.94 -2.62
CA ASP A 49 6.83 -17.40 -3.55
C ASP A 49 8.21 -16.94 -3.04
N GLU A 50 9.16 -17.86 -2.93
CA GLU A 50 10.55 -17.59 -2.47
C GLU A 50 11.28 -16.56 -3.36
N SER A 51 10.85 -16.40 -4.61
CA SER A 51 11.39 -15.40 -5.54
C SER A 51 10.74 -14.02 -5.43
N ALA A 52 9.70 -13.86 -4.60
CA ALA A 52 9.04 -12.58 -4.39
C ALA A 52 9.95 -11.58 -3.66
N ARG A 53 9.88 -10.32 -4.06
CA ARG A 53 10.72 -9.23 -3.53
C ARG A 53 9.87 -7.98 -3.33
N PHE A 54 9.02 -7.99 -2.29
CA PHE A 54 8.07 -6.90 -2.02
C PHE A 54 8.73 -5.52 -2.05
N TYR A 55 9.81 -5.34 -1.30
CA TYR A 55 10.44 -4.01 -1.17
C TYR A 55 11.00 -3.49 -2.49
N ARG A 56 11.54 -4.36 -3.33
CA ARG A 56 11.97 -3.99 -4.68
C ARG A 56 10.78 -3.58 -5.54
N VAL A 57 9.66 -4.31 -5.45
CA VAL A 57 8.43 -3.99 -6.19
C VAL A 57 7.86 -2.66 -5.71
N PHE A 58 7.84 -2.42 -4.39
CA PHE A 58 7.41 -1.16 -3.80
C PHE A 58 8.24 0.03 -4.29
N GLU A 59 9.58 -0.08 -4.26
CA GLU A 59 10.46 0.96 -4.78
C GLU A 59 10.24 1.22 -6.28
N ASN A 60 10.00 0.18 -7.08
CA ASN A 60 9.67 0.33 -8.49
C ASN A 60 8.31 1.03 -8.70
N LEU A 61 7.31 0.74 -7.87
CA LEU A 61 6.02 1.44 -7.89
C LEU A 61 6.20 2.92 -7.57
N LYS A 62 6.96 3.23 -6.52
CA LYS A 62 7.25 4.61 -6.11
C LYS A 62 8.05 5.36 -7.17
N ALA A 63 9.06 4.74 -7.78
CA ALA A 63 9.84 5.32 -8.86
C ALA A 63 9.01 5.58 -10.12
N SER A 64 8.06 4.70 -10.45
CA SER A 64 7.23 4.81 -11.66
C SER A 64 6.06 5.79 -11.50
N PHE A 65 5.46 5.86 -10.30
CA PHE A 65 4.19 6.57 -10.08
C PHE A 65 4.27 7.69 -9.02
N GLY A 66 5.44 7.90 -8.45
CA GLY A 66 5.73 9.03 -7.57
C GLY A 66 5.42 8.84 -6.09
N PRO A 67 5.52 9.91 -5.28
CA PRO A 67 5.41 9.88 -3.82
C PRO A 67 3.98 9.61 -3.33
N SER A 68 2.97 9.69 -4.18
CA SER A 68 1.59 9.33 -3.87
C SER A 68 1.42 7.83 -3.55
N VAL A 69 2.38 6.98 -3.96
CA VAL A 69 2.42 5.57 -3.62
C VAL A 69 2.78 5.40 -2.14
N CYS A 70 1.81 4.97 -1.34
CA CYS A 70 1.89 4.94 0.12
C CYS A 70 1.86 3.49 0.63
N PRO A 71 2.86 3.02 1.37
CA PRO A 71 2.85 1.68 1.95
C PRO A 71 1.87 1.63 3.13
N VAL A 72 0.92 0.71 3.11
CA VAL A 72 -0.06 0.53 4.19
C VAL A 72 0.15 -0.81 4.88
N VAL A 73 0.24 -1.90 4.13
CA VAL A 73 0.55 -3.23 4.65
C VAL A 73 1.80 -3.75 3.97
N VAL A 74 2.80 -4.11 4.77
CA VAL A 74 4.09 -4.61 4.30
C VAL A 74 4.43 -5.95 4.94
N PRO A 75 5.19 -6.84 4.26
CA PRO A 75 5.62 -8.09 4.85
C PRO A 75 6.85 -7.88 5.75
N TYR A 76 6.89 -8.59 6.86
CA TYR A 76 8.12 -8.84 7.59
C TYR A 76 8.76 -10.14 7.07
N ILE A 77 9.94 -10.05 6.51
CA ILE A 77 10.59 -11.14 5.79
C ILE A 77 11.70 -11.74 6.66
N VAL A 78 11.59 -13.05 6.90
CA VAL A 78 12.58 -13.88 7.57
C VAL A 78 12.98 -14.99 6.61
N ASP A 79 14.27 -15.21 6.42
CA ASP A 79 14.82 -16.24 5.53
C ASP A 79 14.24 -16.25 4.10
N GLY A 80 13.91 -15.05 3.59
CA GLY A 80 13.38 -14.86 2.24
C GLY A 80 11.86 -15.06 2.11
N GLN A 81 11.16 -15.38 3.18
CA GLN A 81 9.70 -15.57 3.20
C GLN A 81 9.01 -14.56 4.13
N ALA A 82 7.75 -14.24 3.83
CA ALA A 82 6.93 -13.39 4.69
C ALA A 82 6.52 -14.18 5.95
N ASP A 83 7.08 -13.82 7.11
CA ASP A 83 6.71 -14.40 8.40
C ASP A 83 5.40 -13.79 8.94
N CYS A 84 5.26 -12.49 8.84
CA CYS A 84 4.03 -11.78 9.19
C CYS A 84 3.84 -10.54 8.31
N TYR A 85 2.66 -9.93 8.42
CA TYR A 85 2.29 -8.71 7.70
C TYR A 85 2.05 -7.58 8.69
N VAL A 86 2.65 -6.43 8.44
CA VAL A 86 2.60 -5.26 9.31
C VAL A 86 1.69 -4.20 8.70
N ASN A 87 0.64 -3.82 9.42
CA ASN A 87 -0.17 -2.64 9.10
C ASN A 87 0.51 -1.41 9.72
N LEU A 88 1.03 -0.54 8.86
CA LEU A 88 1.81 0.63 9.26
C LEU A 88 0.94 1.77 9.82
N LEU A 89 -0.36 1.80 9.54
CA LEU A 89 -1.27 2.81 10.09
C LEU A 89 -1.72 2.46 11.50
N GLU A 90 -1.95 1.16 11.76
CA GLU A 90 -2.38 0.66 13.07
C GLU A 90 -1.22 0.26 13.99
N TYR A 91 -0.01 0.14 13.45
CA TYR A 91 1.16 -0.43 14.13
C TYR A 91 0.88 -1.82 14.72
N LYS A 92 0.24 -2.68 13.94
CA LYS A 92 -0.10 -4.05 14.31
C LYS A 92 0.47 -5.03 13.30
N ALA A 93 0.90 -6.18 13.80
CA ALA A 93 1.37 -7.28 12.96
C ALA A 93 0.41 -8.47 13.02
N TYR A 94 0.25 -9.14 11.89
CA TYR A 94 -0.67 -10.25 11.70
C TYR A 94 0.02 -11.42 11.03
N LYS A 95 -0.18 -12.59 11.58
CA LYS A 95 0.32 -13.85 11.01
C LYS A 95 -0.84 -14.70 10.52
N TYR A 96 -0.65 -15.32 9.37
CA TYR A 96 -1.61 -16.22 8.77
C TYR A 96 -1.10 -17.65 8.90
N GLU A 97 -1.82 -18.49 9.63
CA GLU A 97 -1.49 -19.89 9.81
C GLU A 97 -2.76 -20.74 9.71
N ASN A 98 -2.74 -21.74 8.84
CA ASN A 98 -3.86 -22.70 8.66
C ASN A 98 -5.23 -22.02 8.43
N GLY A 99 -5.25 -20.92 7.64
CA GLY A 99 -6.46 -20.16 7.36
C GLY A 99 -6.98 -19.29 8.51
N LYS A 100 -6.18 -19.15 9.59
CA LYS A 100 -6.50 -18.28 10.72
C LYS A 100 -5.57 -17.09 10.75
N ILE A 101 -6.10 -15.94 11.18
CA ILE A 101 -5.34 -14.72 11.41
C ILE A 101 -5.12 -14.58 12.90
N THR A 102 -3.88 -14.37 13.29
CA THR A 102 -3.50 -14.07 14.67
C THR A 102 -2.73 -12.76 14.72
N THR A 103 -3.03 -11.93 15.72
CA THR A 103 -2.22 -10.74 16.01
C THR A 103 -0.96 -11.19 16.72
N VAL A 104 0.18 -10.73 16.21
CA VAL A 104 1.50 -11.02 16.80
C VAL A 104 2.17 -9.71 17.22
N PRO A 105 3.16 -9.76 18.12
CA PRO A 105 3.94 -8.58 18.48
C PRO A 105 4.56 -7.95 17.24
N LEU A 106 4.66 -6.61 17.24
CA LEU A 106 5.29 -5.89 16.15
C LEU A 106 6.76 -6.31 16.04
N PRO A 107 7.21 -6.83 14.88
CA PRO A 107 8.60 -7.24 14.73
C PRO A 107 9.53 -6.03 14.68
N ASP A 108 10.78 -6.23 15.08
CA ASP A 108 11.81 -5.22 14.91
C ASP A 108 12.22 -5.16 13.42
N MET A 109 11.78 -4.11 12.76
CA MET A 109 12.11 -3.84 11.35
C MET A 109 13.33 -2.93 11.19
N GLY A 110 13.92 -2.47 12.29
CA GLY A 110 15.06 -1.56 12.27
C GLY A 110 14.82 -0.30 11.41
N ASN A 111 15.85 0.14 10.70
CA ASN A 111 15.80 1.35 9.83
C ASN A 111 14.75 1.27 8.70
N ARG A 112 14.28 0.06 8.38
CA ARG A 112 13.25 -0.11 7.34
C ARG A 112 11.91 0.49 7.76
N LEU A 113 11.53 0.36 9.04
CA LEU A 113 10.30 0.97 9.56
C LEU A 113 10.33 2.49 9.42
N GLU A 114 11.47 3.10 9.70
CA GLU A 114 11.67 4.54 9.56
C GLU A 114 11.54 5.00 8.10
N GLY A 115 12.17 4.28 7.17
CA GLY A 115 12.04 4.57 5.74
C GLY A 115 10.60 4.43 5.21
N LEU A 116 9.85 3.43 5.69
CA LEU A 116 8.43 3.26 5.36
C LEU A 116 7.57 4.37 5.95
N ARG A 117 7.85 4.80 7.20
CA ARG A 117 7.17 5.95 7.82
C ARG A 117 7.42 7.24 7.02
N THR A 118 8.66 7.47 6.61
CA THR A 118 9.01 8.61 5.74
C THR A 118 8.20 8.59 4.46
N ALA A 119 8.08 7.44 3.80
CA ALA A 119 7.28 7.30 2.58
C ALA A 119 5.77 7.61 2.82
N ILE A 120 5.22 7.24 3.97
CA ILE A 120 3.85 7.60 4.35
C ILE A 120 3.73 9.12 4.55
N CYS A 121 4.67 9.72 5.28
CA CYS A 121 4.67 11.17 5.52
C CYS A 121 4.81 11.98 4.22
N GLU A 122 5.65 11.53 3.29
CA GLU A 122 5.75 12.12 1.95
C GLU A 122 4.41 12.07 1.20
N ALA A 123 3.73 10.92 1.22
CA ALA A 123 2.43 10.76 0.58
C ALA A 123 1.36 11.66 1.22
N VAL A 124 1.35 11.79 2.55
CA VAL A 124 0.44 12.69 3.28
C VAL A 124 0.73 14.15 2.96
N ALA A 125 2.00 14.54 2.87
CA ALA A 125 2.42 15.89 2.50
C ALA A 125 1.87 16.33 1.14
N GLU A 126 1.77 15.41 0.17
CA GLU A 126 1.21 15.68 -1.17
C GLU A 126 -0.32 15.94 -1.16
N THR A 127 -1.02 15.74 -0.04
CA THR A 127 -2.48 15.85 0.01
C THR A 127 -3.00 17.27 0.14
N SER A 128 -2.23 18.18 0.75
CA SER A 128 -2.62 19.59 0.92
C SER A 128 -1.41 20.48 1.19
N ASP A 129 -1.54 21.77 0.88
CA ASP A 129 -0.48 22.77 1.11
C ASP A 129 -0.09 22.83 2.61
N GLU A 130 -1.08 22.71 3.51
CA GLU A 130 -0.85 22.69 4.97
C GLU A 130 0.04 21.52 5.40
N MET A 131 -0.24 20.31 4.89
CA MET A 131 0.56 19.12 5.19
C MET A 131 1.95 19.21 4.55
N PHE A 132 2.03 19.80 3.36
CA PHE A 132 3.29 20.03 2.68
C PHE A 132 4.18 21.00 3.49
N GLU A 133 3.66 22.15 3.91
CA GLU A 133 4.41 23.11 4.73
C GLU A 133 4.87 22.49 6.05
N LYS A 134 3.99 21.74 6.73
CA LYS A 134 4.32 21.05 7.98
C LYS A 134 5.46 20.06 7.79
N TYR A 135 5.43 19.24 6.74
CA TYR A 135 6.48 18.27 6.43
C TYR A 135 7.84 18.95 6.18
N PHE A 136 7.85 20.01 5.38
CA PHE A 136 9.09 20.73 5.04
C PHE A 136 9.59 21.65 6.14
N SER A 137 8.77 22.04 7.12
CA SER A 137 9.21 22.72 8.33
C SER A 137 9.97 21.80 9.30
N GLY A 138 9.93 20.48 9.06
CA GLY A 138 10.56 19.48 9.92
C GLY A 138 9.70 19.09 11.12
N GLU A 139 8.41 19.44 11.11
CA GLU A 139 7.47 19.00 12.13
C GLU A 139 6.98 17.56 11.85
N ASP A 140 6.98 16.73 12.90
CA ASP A 140 6.45 15.37 12.79
C ASP A 140 4.93 15.37 12.70
N PHE A 141 4.40 14.46 11.87
CA PHE A 141 2.96 14.15 11.87
C PHE A 141 2.60 13.27 13.06
N THR A 142 1.48 13.58 13.71
CA THR A 142 0.89 12.69 14.72
C THR A 142 0.31 11.44 14.07
N PRO A 143 0.16 10.32 14.80
CA PRO A 143 -0.48 9.12 14.26
C PRO A 143 -1.89 9.39 13.71
N GLU A 144 -2.66 10.26 14.36
CA GLU A 144 -4.00 10.66 13.94
C GLU A 144 -3.97 11.45 12.63
N GLU A 145 -3.04 12.38 12.47
CA GLU A 145 -2.85 13.13 11.23
C GLU A 145 -2.47 12.22 10.06
N ILE A 146 -1.64 11.21 10.30
CA ILE A 146 -1.29 10.21 9.29
C ILE A 146 -2.52 9.42 8.86
N ILE A 147 -3.31 8.89 9.79
CA ILE A 147 -4.51 8.11 9.49
C ILE A 147 -5.54 8.95 8.71
N VAL A 148 -5.81 10.15 9.19
CA VAL A 148 -6.76 11.07 8.55
C VAL A 148 -6.23 11.51 7.18
N GLY A 149 -4.95 11.86 7.08
CA GLY A 149 -4.31 12.27 5.83
C GLY A 149 -4.31 11.19 4.77
N VAL A 150 -3.97 9.95 5.13
CA VAL A 150 -4.02 8.80 4.21
C VAL A 150 -5.47 8.53 3.77
N SER A 151 -6.42 8.47 4.71
CA SER A 151 -7.83 8.21 4.39
C SER A 151 -8.41 9.27 3.46
N LYS A 152 -8.16 10.55 3.74
CA LYS A 152 -8.58 11.67 2.90
C LYS A 152 -7.91 11.62 1.52
N GLY A 153 -6.60 11.40 1.50
CA GLY A 153 -5.83 11.32 0.25
C GLY A 153 -6.29 10.18 -0.66
N VAL A 154 -6.63 9.02 -0.09
CA VAL A 154 -7.19 7.89 -0.85
C VAL A 154 -8.57 8.23 -1.42
N LYS A 155 -9.47 8.82 -0.62
CA LYS A 155 -10.80 9.25 -1.08
C LYS A 155 -10.74 10.27 -2.22
N GLU A 156 -9.80 11.19 -2.15
CA GLU A 156 -9.60 12.23 -3.17
C GLU A 156 -8.77 11.77 -4.38
N GLY A 157 -8.30 10.52 -4.38
CA GLY A 157 -7.44 9.97 -5.43
C GLY A 157 -6.01 10.51 -5.44
N LYS A 158 -5.59 11.20 -4.38
CA LYS A 158 -4.24 11.78 -4.23
C LYS A 158 -3.22 10.79 -3.68
N ILE A 159 -3.66 9.78 -2.92
CA ILE A 159 -2.83 8.71 -2.39
C ILE A 159 -3.23 7.39 -3.03
N SER A 160 -2.23 6.61 -3.44
CA SER A 160 -2.37 5.25 -3.94
C SER A 160 -1.79 4.27 -2.92
N PRO A 161 -2.63 3.66 -2.05
CA PRO A 161 -2.15 2.78 -1.01
C PRO A 161 -1.66 1.45 -1.59
N VAL A 162 -0.60 0.91 -0.99
CA VAL A 162 -0.02 -0.38 -1.33
C VAL A 162 -0.30 -1.38 -0.23
N PHE A 163 -0.97 -2.46 -0.59
CA PHE A 163 -1.20 -3.64 0.23
C PHE A 163 -0.41 -4.81 -0.33
N CYS A 164 -0.29 -5.85 0.45
CA CYS A 164 0.38 -7.07 0.01
C CYS A 164 -0.21 -8.31 0.64
N GLY A 165 0.06 -9.44 0.02
CA GLY A 165 -0.38 -10.73 0.49
C GLY A 165 -0.20 -11.84 -0.53
N ASP A 166 -0.99 -12.90 -0.36
CA ASP A 166 -1.09 -14.00 -1.30
C ASP A 166 -2.54 -14.37 -1.54
N ALA A 167 -3.03 -14.12 -2.73
CA ALA A 167 -4.43 -14.33 -3.08
C ALA A 167 -4.81 -15.82 -3.15
N LEU A 168 -3.87 -16.72 -3.49
CA LEU A 168 -4.11 -18.16 -3.52
C LEU A 168 -4.32 -18.73 -2.12
N LEU A 169 -3.62 -18.16 -1.13
CA LEU A 169 -3.72 -18.54 0.27
C LEU A 169 -4.68 -17.64 1.06
N THR A 170 -5.33 -16.67 0.39
CA THR A 170 -6.22 -15.66 0.98
C THR A 170 -5.53 -14.72 2.00
N TYR A 171 -4.21 -14.72 2.06
CA TYR A 171 -3.42 -13.89 2.98
C TYR A 171 -3.46 -12.42 2.59
N GLY A 172 -3.79 -11.56 3.53
CA GLY A 172 -3.84 -10.10 3.33
C GLY A 172 -5.11 -9.56 2.67
N ILE A 173 -5.97 -10.41 2.10
CA ILE A 173 -7.18 -10.00 1.37
C ILE A 173 -8.21 -9.37 2.31
N GLU A 174 -8.39 -9.90 3.50
CA GLU A 174 -9.34 -9.37 4.49
C GLU A 174 -8.97 -7.95 4.94
N ARG A 175 -7.68 -7.67 5.08
CA ARG A 175 -7.18 -6.33 5.44
C ARG A 175 -7.39 -5.32 4.32
N TYR A 176 -7.28 -5.78 3.08
CA TYR A 176 -7.66 -4.99 1.92
C TYR A 176 -9.15 -4.61 1.96
N TYR A 177 -10.06 -5.55 2.24
CA TYR A 177 -11.49 -5.26 2.36
C TYR A 177 -11.82 -4.29 3.50
N LEU A 178 -11.17 -4.44 4.66
CA LEU A 178 -11.30 -3.51 5.78
C LEU A 178 -10.82 -2.09 5.41
N ALA A 179 -9.68 -1.98 4.74
CA ALA A 179 -9.18 -0.68 4.28
C ALA A 179 -10.08 -0.06 3.20
N CYS A 180 -10.63 -0.86 2.28
CA CYS A 180 -11.62 -0.38 1.31
C CYS A 180 -12.92 0.08 1.96
N SER A 181 -13.35 -0.52 3.08
CA SER A 181 -14.53 -0.07 3.82
C SER A 181 -14.31 1.28 4.50
N ILE A 182 -13.09 1.54 4.99
CA ILE A 182 -12.70 2.85 5.55
C ILE A 182 -12.72 3.94 4.47
N CYS A 183 -12.40 3.58 3.23
CA CYS A 183 -12.41 4.51 2.10
C CYS A 183 -13.83 4.80 1.56
N ARG A 184 -14.84 3.98 1.92
CA ARG A 184 -16.22 4.14 1.46
C ARG A 184 -17.13 4.88 2.45
N GLY A 185 -16.68 5.14 3.69
CA GLY A 185 -17.44 5.81 4.75
C GLY A 185 -17.51 7.31 4.63
#